data_f6d9f35b248da0e9dae442179c9f8051
#
_entry.id   f6d9f35b248da0e9dae442179c9f8051
#
_cell.length_a   1.000
_cell.length_b   1.000
_cell.length_c   1.000
_cell.angle_alpha   90.00
_cell.angle_beta   90.00
_cell.angle_gamma   90.00
#
_symmetry.space_group_name_H-M   'P 1'
#
loop_
_entity.id
_entity.type
_entity.pdbx_description
1 polymer ?
#
loop_
_entity_poly.entity_id
_entity_poly.type
_entity_poly.pdbx_seq_one_letter_code
_entity_poly.pdbx_strand_id
1 'polypeptide(L)'
;MMLLDTVKITESHRIDPTAYLEGRGFTVRREGRHLSVRAGDDERYRITQNSDGRWVACDPFGQGIGDNIALVRDLEPTLGFLEAVARLAAGPVASREPLPEPPRRTRPARWPQARADRHAGRVYLQRRGLSAGTLDHAERTGFLRYARGSVRFVGRDVRGAARNFSQRLIQPGPDEKPKRGLAGSDQTYPPILPGNPRVVWIVEGGVDALATRDLALRRGKAPPTVLVSGGTVRCFLDHPTVQTRLLHADLVVVVRDNERTERKQAETDVAHDRQIARIRELRGHCADWRPPVGGKDVAELNQREQGAGVGRWGVKRSPPATDAGGP
;
A
#
# COMPACT_ATOMS: atom_id res chain seq x y z
N MET A 1 -19.35 6.71 33.22
CA MET A 1 -19.73 7.14 31.88
C MET A 1 -18.74 6.72 30.78
N MET A 2 -17.42 6.63 31.02
CA MET A 2 -16.40 6.30 30.00
C MET A 2 -16.34 4.83 29.52
N LEU A 3 -16.73 3.84 30.33
CA LEU A 3 -16.64 2.41 29.96
C LEU A 3 -17.72 1.93 28.98
N LEU A 4 -18.91 2.53 29.02
CA LEU A 4 -20.02 2.19 28.11
C LEU A 4 -19.75 2.59 26.66
N ASP A 5 -18.94 3.61 26.43
CA ASP A 5 -18.67 4.13 25.10
C ASP A 5 -17.67 3.26 24.32
N THR A 6 -16.67 2.70 25.00
CA THR A 6 -15.63 1.88 24.36
C THR A 6 -16.18 0.55 23.81
N VAL A 7 -17.10 -0.08 24.56
CA VAL A 7 -17.75 -1.34 24.11
C VAL A 7 -18.62 -1.07 22.89
N LYS A 8 -19.44 -0.02 22.91
CA LYS A 8 -20.29 0.37 21.78
C LYS A 8 -19.47 0.73 20.53
N ILE A 9 -18.36 1.42 20.70
CA ILE A 9 -17.46 1.76 19.59
C ILE A 9 -16.87 0.48 18.97
N THR A 10 -16.39 -0.45 19.80
CA THR A 10 -15.83 -1.72 19.32
C THR A 10 -16.88 -2.57 18.60
N GLU A 11 -18.08 -2.61 19.10
CA GLU A 11 -19.19 -3.31 18.45
C GLU A 11 -19.60 -2.66 17.14
N SER A 12 -19.65 -1.32 17.09
CA SER A 12 -20.00 -0.56 15.88
C SER A 12 -19.09 -0.85 14.69
N HIS A 13 -17.82 -1.11 14.91
CA HIS A 13 -16.88 -1.50 13.83
C HIS A 13 -17.22 -2.84 13.20
N ARG A 14 -18.00 -3.70 13.89
CA ARG A 14 -18.39 -5.04 13.43
C ARG A 14 -19.81 -5.10 12.83
N ILE A 15 -20.59 -4.04 12.98
CA ILE A 15 -21.93 -3.96 12.40
C ILE A 15 -21.83 -4.00 10.86
N ASP A 16 -22.58 -4.89 10.23
CA ASP A 16 -22.70 -4.94 8.77
C ASP A 16 -23.37 -3.65 8.27
N PRO A 17 -22.69 -2.84 7.45
CA PRO A 17 -23.22 -1.55 7.01
C PRO A 17 -24.29 -1.67 5.92
N THR A 18 -24.60 -2.88 5.43
CA THR A 18 -25.52 -3.11 4.32
C THR A 18 -26.87 -2.46 4.55
N ALA A 19 -27.51 -2.76 5.68
CA ALA A 19 -28.85 -2.24 5.99
C ALA A 19 -28.88 -0.71 6.11
N TYR A 20 -27.84 -0.12 6.68
CA TYR A 20 -27.69 1.34 6.76
C TYR A 20 -27.59 1.95 5.36
N LEU A 21 -26.78 1.37 4.49
CA LEU A 21 -26.56 1.86 3.12
C LEU A 21 -27.78 1.70 2.25
N GLU A 22 -28.47 0.55 2.34
CA GLU A 22 -29.73 0.32 1.61
C GLU A 22 -30.83 1.28 2.07
N GLY A 23 -30.91 1.56 3.37
CA GLY A 23 -31.80 2.57 3.92
C GLY A 23 -31.51 4.01 3.44
N ARG A 24 -30.32 4.26 2.90
CA ARG A 24 -29.91 5.52 2.26
C ARG A 24 -30.08 5.52 0.74
N GLY A 25 -30.68 4.47 0.16
CA GLY A 25 -30.95 4.36 -1.27
C GLY A 25 -29.78 3.85 -2.11
N PHE A 26 -28.75 3.30 -1.47
CA PHE A 26 -27.68 2.62 -2.19
C PHE A 26 -28.07 1.19 -2.54
N THR A 27 -27.61 0.71 -3.69
CA THR A 27 -27.65 -0.71 -4.02
C THR A 27 -26.36 -1.37 -3.52
N VAL A 28 -26.49 -2.36 -2.64
CA VAL A 28 -25.34 -3.09 -2.09
C VAL A 28 -25.31 -4.49 -2.69
N ARG A 29 -24.20 -4.84 -3.35
CA ARG A 29 -23.97 -6.16 -3.93
C ARG A 29 -22.72 -6.79 -3.35
N ARG A 30 -22.81 -8.07 -2.99
CA ARG A 30 -21.63 -8.82 -2.55
C ARG A 30 -20.86 -9.34 -3.76
N GLU A 31 -19.61 -8.96 -3.86
CA GLU A 31 -18.67 -9.38 -4.90
C GLU A 31 -17.47 -10.07 -4.24
N GLY A 32 -17.57 -11.38 -4.06
CA GLY A 32 -16.53 -12.13 -3.36
C GLY A 32 -16.39 -11.71 -1.88
N ARG A 33 -15.27 -11.06 -1.55
CA ARG A 33 -14.94 -10.63 -0.18
C ARG A 33 -15.36 -9.20 0.16
N HIS A 34 -15.86 -8.47 -0.79
CA HIS A 34 -16.25 -7.07 -0.58
C HIS A 34 -17.70 -6.85 -0.96
N LEU A 35 -18.24 -5.76 -0.43
CA LEU A 35 -19.52 -5.21 -0.83
C LEU A 35 -19.23 -4.09 -1.84
N SER A 36 -19.81 -4.16 -3.02
CA SER A 36 -19.88 -3.06 -3.98
C SER A 36 -21.11 -2.24 -3.66
N VAL A 37 -20.96 -0.96 -3.37
CA VAL A 37 -22.02 -0.04 -2.98
C VAL A 37 -22.21 0.98 -4.10
N ARG A 38 -23.41 1.02 -4.68
CA ARG A 38 -23.70 1.81 -5.88
C ARG A 38 -24.82 2.81 -5.65
N ALA A 39 -24.65 3.99 -6.27
CA ALA A 39 -25.72 4.99 -6.43
C ALA A 39 -26.12 4.98 -7.91
N GLY A 40 -27.25 4.33 -8.26
CA GLY A 40 -27.55 4.02 -9.65
C GLY A 40 -26.49 3.08 -10.26
N ASP A 41 -25.90 3.49 -11.37
CA ASP A 41 -24.85 2.70 -12.05
C ASP A 41 -23.44 2.97 -11.54
N ASP A 42 -23.24 4.01 -10.73
CA ASP A 42 -21.93 4.40 -10.22
C ASP A 42 -21.56 3.66 -8.93
N GLU A 43 -20.44 2.95 -8.92
CA GLU A 43 -19.85 2.42 -7.68
C GLU A 43 -19.32 3.57 -6.84
N ARG A 44 -19.81 3.72 -5.60
CA ARG A 44 -19.43 4.79 -4.66
C ARG A 44 -18.44 4.32 -3.61
N TYR A 45 -18.64 3.09 -3.12
CA TYR A 45 -17.80 2.51 -2.09
C TYR A 45 -17.56 1.05 -2.37
N ARG A 46 -16.40 0.61 -1.92
CA ARG A 46 -16.05 -0.81 -1.80
C ARG A 46 -15.73 -1.10 -0.36
N ILE A 47 -16.45 -2.04 0.26
CA ILE A 47 -16.37 -2.31 1.69
C ILE A 47 -15.93 -3.75 1.89
N THR A 48 -14.94 -3.95 2.77
CA THR A 48 -14.36 -5.27 3.02
C THR A 48 -14.34 -5.53 4.52
N GLN A 49 -14.66 -6.74 4.94
CA GLN A 49 -14.52 -7.16 6.32
C GLN A 49 -13.11 -7.71 6.55
N ASN A 50 -12.41 -7.17 7.54
CA ASN A 50 -11.10 -7.64 7.96
C ASN A 50 -11.20 -8.97 8.74
N SER A 51 -10.05 -9.59 8.99
CA SER A 51 -9.96 -10.86 9.75
C SER A 51 -10.40 -10.74 11.21
N ASP A 52 -10.42 -9.54 11.78
CA ASP A 52 -10.92 -9.24 13.13
C ASP A 52 -12.41 -8.87 13.16
N GLY A 53 -13.09 -9.01 12.03
CA GLY A 53 -14.52 -8.75 11.87
C GLY A 53 -14.89 -7.28 11.65
N ARG A 54 -13.92 -6.36 11.57
CA ARG A 54 -14.18 -4.95 11.30
C ARG A 54 -14.42 -4.69 9.82
N TRP A 55 -15.36 -3.82 9.53
CA TRP A 55 -15.64 -3.36 8.18
C TRP A 55 -14.80 -2.13 7.85
N VAL A 56 -14.20 -2.14 6.67
CA VAL A 56 -13.37 -1.04 6.14
C VAL A 56 -13.90 -0.65 4.78
N ALA A 57 -14.18 0.62 4.61
CA ALA A 57 -14.65 1.22 3.36
C ALA A 57 -13.53 1.93 2.62
N CYS A 58 -13.55 1.81 1.32
CA CYS A 58 -12.74 2.63 0.40
C CYS A 58 -13.61 3.10 -0.77
N ASP A 59 -13.16 4.13 -1.47
CA ASP A 59 -13.74 4.54 -2.74
C ASP A 59 -13.48 3.49 -3.84
N PRO A 60 -14.11 3.60 -5.02
CA PRO A 60 -13.92 2.66 -6.13
C PRO A 60 -12.47 2.59 -6.63
N PHE A 61 -11.66 3.60 -6.32
CA PHE A 61 -10.25 3.67 -6.68
C PHE A 61 -9.32 3.08 -5.60
N GLY A 62 -9.91 2.54 -4.52
CA GLY A 62 -9.18 1.91 -3.42
C GLY A 62 -8.63 2.92 -2.39
N GLN A 63 -9.08 4.17 -2.42
CA GLN A 63 -8.71 5.16 -1.41
C GLN A 63 -9.53 4.91 -0.14
N GLY A 64 -8.84 4.69 0.97
CA GLY A 64 -9.50 4.36 2.23
C GLY A 64 -10.32 5.52 2.78
N ILE A 65 -11.61 5.27 3.03
CA ILE A 65 -12.48 6.14 3.79
C ILE A 65 -12.29 5.88 5.28
N GLY A 66 -12.05 4.63 5.64
CA GLY A 66 -11.83 4.17 6.99
C GLY A 66 -12.79 3.04 7.38
N ASP A 67 -13.16 3.00 8.65
CA ASP A 67 -14.10 2.03 9.18
C ASP A 67 -15.59 2.44 8.95
N ASN A 68 -16.53 1.64 9.48
CA ASN A 68 -17.96 1.93 9.38
C ASN A 68 -18.34 3.31 9.92
N ILE A 69 -17.69 3.76 10.97
CA ILE A 69 -18.00 5.06 11.59
C ILE A 69 -17.55 6.18 10.65
N ALA A 70 -16.36 6.02 10.06
CA ALA A 70 -15.86 6.94 9.05
C ALA A 70 -16.75 6.96 7.80
N LEU A 71 -17.27 5.81 7.37
CA LEU A 71 -18.21 5.71 6.25
C LEU A 71 -19.52 6.48 6.53
N VAL A 72 -20.09 6.33 7.74
CA VAL A 72 -21.31 7.08 8.12
C VAL A 72 -21.03 8.57 8.12
N ARG A 73 -19.87 9.02 8.60
CA ARG A 73 -19.49 10.43 8.62
C ARG A 73 -19.14 10.97 7.22
N ASP A 74 -18.70 10.14 6.31
CA ASP A 74 -18.50 10.53 4.90
C ASP A 74 -19.84 10.77 4.21
N LEU A 75 -20.85 9.94 4.54
CA LEU A 75 -22.22 10.07 4.02
C LEU A 75 -23.02 11.18 4.71
N GLU A 76 -22.76 11.43 5.97
CA GLU A 76 -23.41 12.44 6.81
C GLU A 76 -22.37 13.31 7.52
N PRO A 77 -21.73 14.27 6.80
CA PRO A 77 -20.59 15.04 7.34
C PRO A 77 -20.91 15.89 8.58
N THR A 78 -22.19 16.16 8.83
CA THR A 78 -22.66 16.93 10.00
C THR A 78 -22.71 16.11 11.28
N LEU A 79 -22.65 14.78 11.20
CA LEU A 79 -22.70 13.94 12.38
C LEU A 79 -21.37 13.92 13.15
N GLY A 80 -21.49 14.09 14.46
CA GLY A 80 -20.39 13.82 15.38
C GLY A 80 -20.07 12.31 15.46
N PHE A 81 -18.90 11.99 16.05
CA PHE A 81 -18.45 10.59 16.17
C PHE A 81 -19.46 9.71 16.92
N LEU A 82 -19.96 10.15 18.07
CA LEU A 82 -20.91 9.37 18.88
C LEU A 82 -22.27 9.21 18.20
N GLU A 83 -22.69 10.21 17.43
CA GLU A 83 -23.94 10.16 16.66
C GLU A 83 -23.81 9.15 15.51
N ALA A 84 -22.66 9.07 14.83
CA ALA A 84 -22.38 8.07 13.83
C ALA A 84 -22.39 6.64 14.40
N VAL A 85 -21.82 6.46 15.60
CA VAL A 85 -21.88 5.19 16.36
C VAL A 85 -23.34 4.82 16.66
N ALA A 86 -24.12 5.77 17.18
CA ALA A 86 -25.54 5.55 17.48
C ALA A 86 -26.36 5.24 16.23
N ARG A 87 -26.05 5.88 15.11
CA ARG A 87 -26.73 5.67 13.82
C ARG A 87 -26.49 4.26 13.27
N LEU A 88 -25.26 3.75 13.38
CA LEU A 88 -24.95 2.37 13.04
C LEU A 88 -25.64 1.36 13.96
N ALA A 89 -25.67 1.64 15.26
CA ALA A 89 -26.29 0.77 16.25
C ALA A 89 -27.84 0.75 16.16
N ALA A 90 -28.46 1.83 15.69
CA ALA A 90 -29.92 1.94 15.53
C ALA A 90 -30.44 1.28 14.23
N GLY A 91 -29.57 0.87 13.32
CA GLY A 91 -29.94 0.12 12.12
C GLY A 91 -30.66 -1.18 12.50
N PRO A 92 -31.54 -1.72 11.63
CA PRO A 92 -32.14 -3.01 11.89
C PRO A 92 -31.03 -4.02 12.11
N VAL A 93 -30.94 -4.55 13.32
CA VAL A 93 -30.04 -5.64 13.67
C VAL A 93 -30.54 -6.85 12.88
N ALA A 94 -30.15 -6.94 11.62
CA ALA A 94 -30.16 -8.20 10.93
C ALA A 94 -29.08 -9.03 11.63
N SER A 95 -29.47 -9.73 12.69
CA SER A 95 -28.70 -10.82 13.27
C SER A 95 -28.52 -11.87 12.17
N ARG A 96 -27.62 -11.61 11.24
CA ARG A 96 -27.12 -12.67 10.40
C ARG A 96 -26.14 -13.45 11.25
N GLU A 97 -26.41 -14.74 11.39
CA GLU A 97 -25.39 -15.68 11.82
C GLU A 97 -24.04 -15.29 11.21
N PRO A 98 -22.96 -15.29 12.02
CA PRO A 98 -21.61 -15.06 11.47
C PRO A 98 -21.48 -15.95 10.25
N LEU A 99 -21.37 -15.34 9.06
CA LEU A 99 -21.12 -16.13 7.86
C LEU A 99 -19.95 -17.04 8.18
N PRO A 100 -20.04 -18.35 7.91
CA PRO A 100 -18.94 -19.27 8.13
C PRO A 100 -17.71 -18.60 7.54
N GLU A 101 -16.65 -18.44 8.35
CA GLU A 101 -15.41 -17.86 7.88
C GLU A 101 -15.13 -18.46 6.51
N PRO A 102 -15.02 -17.65 5.44
CA PRO A 102 -14.69 -18.20 4.14
C PRO A 102 -13.43 -19.02 4.39
N PRO A 103 -13.40 -20.30 4.00
CA PRO A 103 -12.33 -21.21 4.40
C PRO A 103 -11.02 -20.46 4.21
N ARG A 104 -10.29 -20.24 5.32
CA ARG A 104 -9.01 -19.52 5.30
C ARG A 104 -8.30 -20.14 4.12
N ARG A 105 -8.21 -19.40 3.00
CA ARG A 105 -7.53 -19.92 1.83
C ARG A 105 -6.14 -20.25 2.34
N THR A 106 -5.99 -21.50 2.73
CA THR A 106 -4.73 -22.08 3.10
C THR A 106 -3.76 -21.57 2.08
N ARG A 107 -2.68 -20.94 2.54
CA ARG A 107 -1.57 -20.48 1.72
C ARG A 107 -1.48 -21.34 0.47
N PRO A 108 -1.19 -20.83 -0.71
CA PRO A 108 -0.80 -21.69 -1.79
C PRO A 108 0.26 -22.62 -1.23
N ALA A 109 -0.12 -23.89 -0.99
CA ALA A 109 0.63 -24.85 -0.16
C ALA A 109 2.00 -25.21 -0.76
N ARG A 110 2.30 -24.65 -1.92
CA ARG A 110 3.61 -24.80 -2.58
C ARG A 110 3.96 -23.48 -3.24
N TRP A 111 4.98 -22.82 -2.69
CA TRP A 111 5.80 -21.94 -3.47
C TRP A 111 6.22 -22.68 -4.73
N PRO A 112 5.99 -22.15 -5.94
CA PRO A 112 6.63 -22.69 -7.12
C PRO A 112 8.13 -22.67 -6.83
N GLN A 113 8.80 -23.83 -6.95
CA GLN A 113 10.23 -23.90 -6.69
C GLN A 113 10.92 -22.84 -7.55
N ALA A 114 11.59 -21.90 -6.90
CA ALA A 114 12.10 -20.67 -7.49
C ALA A 114 13.17 -20.87 -8.58
N ARG A 115 13.63 -22.09 -8.82
CA ARG A 115 14.77 -22.35 -9.69
C ARG A 115 14.45 -22.37 -11.18
N ALA A 116 13.26 -22.81 -11.59
CA ALA A 116 12.98 -23.00 -13.01
C ALA A 116 12.99 -21.70 -13.84
N ASP A 117 12.56 -20.57 -13.24
CA ASP A 117 12.42 -19.30 -13.96
C ASP A 117 13.40 -18.21 -13.52
N ARG A 118 14.39 -18.56 -12.68
CA ARG A 118 15.37 -17.59 -12.18
C ARG A 118 16.13 -16.92 -13.32
N HIS A 119 16.56 -17.66 -14.32
CA HIS A 119 17.31 -17.09 -15.44
C HIS A 119 16.47 -16.06 -16.21
N ALA A 120 15.27 -16.43 -16.64
CA ALA A 120 14.37 -15.53 -17.36
C ALA A 120 14.04 -14.27 -16.53
N GLY A 121 13.77 -14.45 -15.23
CA GLY A 121 13.49 -13.33 -14.32
C GLY A 121 14.69 -12.40 -14.15
N ARG A 122 15.91 -12.93 -14.02
CA ARG A 122 17.13 -12.11 -13.95
C ARG A 122 17.38 -11.36 -15.24
N VAL A 123 17.29 -12.01 -16.39
CA VAL A 123 17.43 -11.37 -17.71
C VAL A 123 16.43 -10.24 -17.86
N TYR A 124 15.17 -10.46 -17.48
CA TYR A 124 14.14 -9.42 -17.50
C TYR A 124 14.53 -8.22 -16.64
N LEU A 125 14.98 -8.44 -15.40
CA LEU A 125 15.36 -7.36 -14.48
C LEU A 125 16.64 -6.64 -14.93
N GLN A 126 17.60 -7.37 -15.48
CA GLN A 126 18.84 -6.77 -16.04
C GLN A 126 18.54 -5.89 -17.27
N ARG A 127 17.61 -6.33 -18.15
CA ARG A 127 17.12 -5.48 -19.26
C ARG A 127 16.45 -4.19 -18.77
N ARG A 128 15.96 -4.18 -17.53
CA ARG A 128 15.45 -2.97 -16.87
C ARG A 128 16.54 -2.19 -16.13
N GLY A 129 17.80 -2.46 -16.42
CA GLY A 129 18.92 -1.72 -15.87
C GLY A 129 19.28 -2.07 -14.43
N LEU A 130 18.98 -3.29 -13.95
CA LEU A 130 19.33 -3.69 -12.59
C LEU A 130 20.63 -4.51 -12.59
N SER A 131 21.53 -4.16 -11.68
CA SER A 131 22.84 -4.82 -11.56
C SER A 131 22.72 -6.23 -10.97
N ALA A 132 23.62 -7.12 -11.35
CA ALA A 132 23.72 -8.47 -10.79
C ALA A 132 23.85 -8.43 -9.26
N GLY A 133 24.66 -7.51 -8.72
CA GLY A 133 24.89 -7.37 -7.28
C GLY A 133 23.63 -6.99 -6.51
N THR A 134 22.77 -6.12 -7.06
CA THR A 134 21.46 -5.78 -6.47
C THR A 134 20.51 -6.98 -6.51
N LEU A 135 20.47 -7.73 -7.61
CA LEU A 135 19.65 -8.93 -7.71
C LEU A 135 20.10 -10.01 -6.72
N ASP A 136 21.40 -10.24 -6.59
CA ASP A 136 21.96 -11.19 -5.61
C ASP A 136 21.61 -10.81 -4.17
N HIS A 137 21.69 -9.52 -3.83
CA HIS A 137 21.28 -9.03 -2.52
C HIS A 137 19.78 -9.26 -2.27
N ALA A 138 18.92 -8.91 -3.23
CA ALA A 138 17.49 -9.07 -3.10
C ALA A 138 17.05 -10.56 -2.99
N GLU A 139 17.75 -11.45 -3.68
CA GLU A 139 17.54 -12.89 -3.59
C GLU A 139 17.96 -13.44 -2.21
N ARG A 140 19.18 -13.06 -1.73
CA ARG A 140 19.69 -13.50 -0.41
C ARG A 140 18.79 -13.03 0.73
N THR A 141 18.31 -11.80 0.67
CA THR A 141 17.42 -11.25 1.70
C THR A 141 15.99 -11.77 1.62
N GLY A 142 15.67 -12.53 0.58
CA GLY A 142 14.34 -13.08 0.38
C GLY A 142 13.31 -12.07 -0.12
N PHE A 143 13.72 -10.86 -0.46
CA PHE A 143 12.88 -9.83 -1.06
C PHE A 143 12.40 -10.23 -2.46
N LEU A 144 13.30 -10.79 -3.27
CA LEU A 144 13.05 -11.21 -4.65
C LEU A 144 12.94 -12.73 -4.75
N ARG A 145 11.91 -13.19 -5.46
CA ARG A 145 11.69 -14.58 -5.85
C ARG A 145 11.23 -14.62 -7.30
N TYR A 146 11.37 -15.80 -7.90
CA TYR A 146 10.98 -16.05 -9.28
C TYR A 146 9.87 -17.10 -9.33
N ALA A 147 9.00 -16.96 -10.31
CA ALA A 147 7.99 -17.96 -10.64
C ALA A 147 7.81 -17.98 -12.16
N ARG A 148 7.18 -19.03 -12.68
CA ARG A 148 6.97 -19.17 -14.12
C ARG A 148 6.40 -17.88 -14.72
N GLY A 149 7.13 -17.29 -15.67
CA GLY A 149 6.75 -16.07 -16.37
C GLY A 149 6.66 -14.80 -15.50
N SER A 150 7.20 -14.81 -14.27
CA SER A 150 7.08 -13.64 -13.40
C SER A 150 8.21 -13.49 -12.38
N VAL A 151 8.43 -12.25 -11.96
CA VAL A 151 9.21 -11.91 -10.76
C VAL A 151 8.27 -11.52 -9.63
N ARG A 152 8.64 -11.87 -8.40
CA ARG A 152 7.81 -11.66 -7.20
C ARG A 152 8.60 -10.95 -6.11
N PHE A 153 7.97 -9.95 -5.51
CA PHE A 153 8.48 -9.21 -4.37
C PHE A 153 7.72 -9.63 -3.13
N VAL A 154 8.44 -9.95 -2.05
CA VAL A 154 7.90 -10.69 -0.92
C VAL A 154 7.88 -9.84 0.33
N GLY A 155 6.68 -9.59 0.86
CA GLY A 155 6.46 -9.07 2.19
C GLY A 155 6.43 -10.21 3.23
N ARG A 156 7.11 -10.02 4.36
CA ARG A 156 7.29 -11.03 5.40
C ARG A 156 6.88 -10.50 6.76
N ASP A 157 6.39 -11.40 7.61
CA ASP A 157 6.22 -11.11 9.02
C ASP A 157 7.55 -11.18 9.80
N VAL A 158 7.50 -10.85 11.08
CA VAL A 158 8.66 -10.86 11.99
C VAL A 158 9.31 -12.25 12.14
N ARG A 159 8.57 -13.31 11.83
CA ARG A 159 9.08 -14.70 11.85
C ARG A 159 9.66 -15.10 10.49
N GLY A 160 9.73 -14.20 9.53
CA GLY A 160 10.21 -14.47 8.18
C GLY A 160 9.20 -15.20 7.28
N ALA A 161 7.98 -15.46 7.76
CA ALA A 161 6.96 -16.08 6.95
C ALA A 161 6.42 -15.09 5.89
N ALA A 162 6.29 -15.56 4.66
CA ALA A 162 5.77 -14.74 3.58
C ALA A 162 4.27 -14.47 3.76
N ARG A 163 3.89 -13.20 3.71
CA ARG A 163 2.51 -12.72 3.89
C ARG A 163 1.97 -12.01 2.67
N ASN A 164 2.83 -11.32 1.93
CA ASN A 164 2.45 -10.53 0.77
C ASN A 164 3.33 -10.86 -0.43
N PHE A 165 2.72 -10.88 -1.60
CA PHE A 165 3.39 -11.11 -2.87
C PHE A 165 2.90 -10.10 -3.89
N SER A 166 3.75 -9.15 -4.24
CA SER A 166 3.60 -8.32 -5.43
C SER A 166 4.29 -9.01 -6.60
N GLN A 167 3.57 -9.22 -7.70
CA GLN A 167 4.06 -9.91 -8.89
C GLN A 167 4.16 -8.95 -10.07
N ARG A 168 5.24 -9.11 -10.85
CA ARG A 168 5.41 -8.50 -12.15
C ARG A 168 5.56 -9.59 -13.22
N LEU A 169 4.70 -9.57 -14.23
CA LEU A 169 4.79 -10.48 -15.38
C LEU A 169 5.97 -10.07 -16.28
N ILE A 170 6.72 -11.05 -16.76
CA ILE A 170 7.86 -10.84 -17.68
C ILE A 170 7.34 -10.52 -19.08
N GLN A 171 6.33 -11.25 -19.51
CA GLN A 171 5.66 -11.06 -20.80
C GLN A 171 4.15 -11.11 -20.55
N PRO A 172 3.52 -9.98 -20.19
CA PRO A 172 2.07 -9.93 -20.02
C PRO A 172 1.38 -10.12 -21.38
N GLY A 173 0.28 -10.88 -21.40
CA GLY A 173 -0.63 -10.93 -22.52
C GLY A 173 -1.30 -9.57 -22.77
N PRO A 174 -1.99 -9.41 -23.93
CA PRO A 174 -2.62 -8.13 -24.32
C PRO A 174 -3.57 -7.57 -23.24
N ASP A 175 -4.34 -8.45 -22.59
CA ASP A 175 -5.34 -8.08 -21.58
C ASP A 175 -4.84 -8.28 -20.14
N GLU A 176 -3.59 -8.68 -19.95
CA GLU A 176 -3.05 -8.92 -18.63
C GLU A 176 -2.42 -7.67 -18.02
N LYS A 177 -2.83 -7.34 -16.81
CA LYS A 177 -2.14 -6.30 -16.02
C LYS A 177 -0.72 -6.78 -15.69
N PRO A 178 0.32 -6.05 -16.10
CA PRO A 178 1.71 -6.49 -15.88
C PRO A 178 2.09 -6.52 -14.39
N LYS A 179 1.35 -5.83 -13.54
CA LYS A 179 1.58 -5.71 -12.09
C LYS A 179 0.30 -6.13 -11.36
N ARG A 180 0.41 -7.06 -10.42
CA ARG A 180 -0.72 -7.54 -9.61
C ARG A 180 -0.27 -8.12 -8.27
N GLY A 181 -1.12 -8.05 -7.27
CA GLY A 181 -0.98 -8.85 -6.04
C GLY A 181 -1.40 -10.30 -6.31
N LEU A 182 -0.81 -11.24 -5.59
CA LEU A 182 -1.28 -12.63 -5.61
C LEU A 182 -2.48 -12.78 -4.66
N ALA A 183 -3.42 -13.65 -5.04
CA ALA A 183 -4.55 -13.98 -4.18
C ALA A 183 -4.07 -14.49 -2.82
N GLY A 184 -4.67 -13.99 -1.73
CA GLY A 184 -4.28 -14.32 -0.36
C GLY A 184 -3.12 -13.49 0.19
N SER A 185 -2.60 -12.52 -0.57
CA SER A 185 -1.62 -11.56 -0.06
C SER A 185 -2.25 -10.62 0.97
N ASP A 186 -1.54 -10.41 2.06
CA ASP A 186 -1.85 -9.41 3.08
C ASP A 186 -0.99 -8.16 2.83
N GLN A 187 -1.62 -7.10 2.34
CA GLN A 187 -0.93 -5.87 1.97
C GLN A 187 -0.42 -5.05 3.16
N THR A 188 -0.80 -5.40 4.39
CA THR A 188 -0.24 -4.78 5.61
C THR A 188 1.23 -5.15 5.80
N TYR A 189 1.72 -6.20 5.13
CA TYR A 189 3.11 -6.62 5.11
C TYR A 189 3.79 -6.19 3.81
N PRO A 190 4.32 -4.96 3.71
CA PRO A 190 4.96 -4.51 2.49
C PRO A 190 6.23 -5.34 2.21
N PRO A 191 6.57 -5.60 0.94
CA PRO A 191 7.91 -6.09 0.63
C PRO A 191 8.96 -5.06 1.09
N ILE A 192 9.97 -5.52 1.83
CA ILE A 192 11.03 -4.66 2.37
C ILE A 192 12.37 -5.13 1.82
N LEU A 193 13.05 -4.25 1.05
CA LEU A 193 14.42 -4.46 0.62
C LEU A 193 15.35 -3.88 1.68
N PRO A 194 16.11 -4.70 2.42
CA PRO A 194 16.98 -4.23 3.49
C PRO A 194 18.12 -3.35 2.97
N GLY A 195 18.45 -2.34 3.74
CA GLY A 195 19.57 -1.41 3.52
C GLY A 195 19.90 -0.70 4.82
N ASN A 196 20.38 0.54 4.74
CA ASN A 196 20.60 1.40 5.90
C ASN A 196 19.27 1.65 6.63
N PRO A 197 19.09 1.19 7.88
CA PRO A 197 17.83 1.33 8.61
C PRO A 197 17.53 2.77 9.04
N ARG A 198 18.55 3.64 9.03
CA ARG A 198 18.39 5.07 9.38
C ARG A 198 17.81 5.89 8.23
N VAL A 199 17.78 5.33 7.01
CA VAL A 199 17.21 5.98 5.82
C VAL A 199 16.19 5.03 5.19
N VAL A 200 14.91 5.43 5.19
CA VAL A 200 13.82 4.63 4.65
C VAL A 200 13.23 5.34 3.43
N TRP A 201 13.13 4.62 2.34
CA TRP A 201 12.44 5.06 1.14
C TRP A 201 11.17 4.24 0.94
N ILE A 202 10.09 4.91 0.55
CA ILE A 202 8.82 4.28 0.23
C ILE A 202 8.58 4.50 -1.26
N VAL A 203 8.51 3.41 -2.01
CA VAL A 203 8.31 3.39 -3.47
C VAL A 203 7.08 2.59 -3.84
N GLU A 204 6.54 2.81 -5.04
CA GLU A 204 5.34 2.08 -5.47
C GLU A 204 5.61 0.62 -5.79
N GLY A 205 6.69 0.33 -6.51
CA GLY A 205 6.93 -0.99 -7.10
C GLY A 205 8.21 -1.67 -6.61
N GLY A 206 8.23 -3.01 -6.69
CA GLY A 206 9.42 -3.77 -6.30
C GLY A 206 10.61 -3.56 -7.26
N VAL A 207 10.36 -3.22 -8.53
CA VAL A 207 11.42 -2.85 -9.48
C VAL A 207 12.03 -1.50 -9.08
N ASP A 208 11.22 -0.54 -8.62
CA ASP A 208 11.68 0.76 -8.15
C ASP A 208 12.52 0.61 -6.87
N ALA A 209 12.18 -0.34 -6.01
CA ALA A 209 12.99 -0.65 -4.83
C ALA A 209 14.39 -1.14 -5.21
N LEU A 210 14.50 -2.04 -6.19
CA LEU A 210 15.77 -2.51 -6.71
C LEU A 210 16.56 -1.37 -7.38
N ALA A 211 15.89 -0.53 -8.17
CA ALA A 211 16.48 0.62 -8.84
C ALA A 211 17.01 1.67 -7.84
N THR A 212 16.26 1.91 -6.75
CA THR A 212 16.68 2.80 -5.66
C THR A 212 18.01 2.32 -5.05
N ARG A 213 18.14 1.01 -4.83
CA ARG A 213 19.39 0.42 -4.34
C ARG A 213 20.55 0.62 -5.34
N ASP A 214 20.32 0.32 -6.62
CA ASP A 214 21.32 0.45 -7.67
C ASP A 214 21.81 1.91 -7.83
N LEU A 215 20.88 2.85 -7.84
CA LEU A 215 21.18 4.27 -7.90
C LEU A 215 22.03 4.72 -6.71
N ALA A 216 21.70 4.29 -5.50
CA ALA A 216 22.49 4.63 -4.32
C ALA A 216 23.92 4.10 -4.43
N LEU A 217 24.09 2.82 -4.82
CA LEU A 217 25.41 2.19 -4.97
C LEU A 217 26.26 2.89 -6.04
N ARG A 218 25.70 3.18 -7.22
CA ARG A 218 26.44 3.90 -8.27
C ARG A 218 26.89 5.29 -7.84
N ARG A 219 26.16 5.91 -6.96
CA ARG A 219 26.49 7.24 -6.40
C ARG A 219 27.38 7.18 -5.16
N GLY A 220 27.92 6.00 -4.85
CA GLY A 220 28.78 5.80 -3.68
C GLY A 220 28.07 6.04 -2.34
N LYS A 221 26.73 5.88 -2.31
CA LYS A 221 25.93 6.04 -1.10
C LYS A 221 25.53 4.69 -0.53
N ALA A 222 25.39 4.62 0.81
CA ALA A 222 24.80 3.47 1.46
C ALA A 222 23.35 3.33 0.98
N PRO A 223 22.92 2.16 0.43
CA PRO A 223 21.57 1.97 0.00
C PRO A 223 20.58 2.11 1.16
N PRO A 224 19.46 2.82 0.98
CA PRO A 224 18.43 2.91 2.01
C PRO A 224 17.71 1.57 2.20
N THR A 225 17.02 1.41 3.31
CA THR A 225 15.94 0.42 3.42
C THR A 225 14.76 0.89 2.58
N VAL A 226 14.23 0.02 1.70
CA VAL A 226 13.13 0.40 0.81
C VAL A 226 11.89 -0.42 1.10
N LEU A 227 10.77 0.27 1.36
CA LEU A 227 9.44 -0.33 1.49
C LEU A 227 8.66 -0.16 0.18
N VAL A 228 7.98 -1.23 -0.23
CA VAL A 228 7.13 -1.22 -1.43
C VAL A 228 5.68 -1.05 -1.03
N SER A 229 5.07 0.09 -1.37
CA SER A 229 3.68 0.40 -1.03
C SER A 229 2.64 -0.39 -1.83
N GLY A 230 3.01 -0.89 -3.01
CA GLY A 230 2.09 -1.62 -3.88
C GLY A 230 1.05 -0.75 -4.59
N GLY A 231 1.28 0.55 -4.66
CA GLY A 231 0.37 1.58 -5.14
C GLY A 231 0.09 2.59 -4.03
N THR A 232 -1.12 3.15 -4.02
CA THR A 232 -1.53 4.15 -3.03
C THR A 232 -2.09 3.55 -1.73
N VAL A 233 -1.88 2.26 -1.52
CA VAL A 233 -2.36 1.53 -0.34
C VAL A 233 -1.62 2.02 0.91
N ARG A 234 -2.38 2.46 1.93
CA ARG A 234 -1.83 2.98 3.19
C ARG A 234 -1.87 1.97 4.34
N CYS A 235 -2.55 0.84 4.18
CA CYS A 235 -2.76 -0.14 5.25
C CYS A 235 -1.44 -0.65 5.88
N PHE A 236 -0.33 -0.64 5.14
CA PHE A 236 0.96 -1.04 5.67
C PHE A 236 1.53 -0.02 6.69
N LEU A 237 1.13 1.25 6.63
CA LEU A 237 1.58 2.29 7.57
C LEU A 237 1.03 2.07 8.99
N ASP A 238 -0.06 1.33 9.11
CA ASP A 238 -0.65 0.99 10.40
C ASP A 238 -0.07 -0.30 11.01
N HIS A 239 0.81 -0.99 10.26
CA HIS A 239 1.47 -2.19 10.77
C HIS A 239 2.58 -1.84 11.78
N PRO A 240 2.58 -2.42 13.00
CA PRO A 240 3.51 -2.05 14.07
C PRO A 240 4.99 -2.11 13.67
N THR A 241 5.40 -3.16 12.93
CA THR A 241 6.79 -3.30 12.45
C THR A 241 7.20 -2.18 11.48
N VAL A 242 6.27 -1.69 10.66
CA VAL A 242 6.52 -0.58 9.75
C VAL A 242 6.63 0.71 10.54
N GLN A 243 5.70 0.96 11.47
CA GLN A 243 5.73 2.14 12.34
C GLN A 243 7.03 2.22 13.12
N THR A 244 7.47 1.10 13.73
CA THR A 244 8.76 1.04 14.43
C THR A 244 9.92 1.44 13.52
N ARG A 245 9.96 0.95 12.27
CA ARG A 245 11.01 1.33 11.31
C ARG A 245 10.96 2.82 10.95
N LEU A 246 9.77 3.36 10.72
CA LEU A 246 9.61 4.77 10.37
C LEU A 246 10.03 5.68 11.53
N LEU A 247 9.69 5.31 12.77
CA LEU A 247 10.06 6.07 13.98
C LEU A 247 11.58 6.07 14.22
N HIS A 248 12.27 4.96 13.94
CA HIS A 248 13.73 4.86 14.17
C HIS A 248 14.57 5.38 12.99
N ALA A 249 13.97 5.71 11.87
CA ALA A 249 14.70 6.27 10.74
C ALA A 249 15.02 7.76 10.96
N ASP A 250 16.22 8.20 10.59
CA ASP A 250 16.57 9.63 10.59
C ASP A 250 15.90 10.36 9.43
N LEU A 251 15.75 9.66 8.30
CA LEU A 251 15.14 10.19 7.09
C LEU A 251 14.13 9.19 6.51
N VAL A 252 12.92 9.66 6.28
CA VAL A 252 11.90 8.93 5.49
C VAL A 252 11.58 9.74 4.25
N VAL A 253 11.63 9.10 3.09
CA VAL A 253 11.35 9.69 1.79
C VAL A 253 10.23 8.93 1.11
N VAL A 254 9.15 9.61 0.75
CA VAL A 254 8.12 9.07 -0.15
C VAL A 254 8.49 9.41 -1.57
N VAL A 255 8.58 8.40 -2.41
CA VAL A 255 8.85 8.57 -3.84
C VAL A 255 7.54 8.72 -4.59
N ARG A 256 7.43 9.80 -5.34
CA ARG A 256 6.28 10.08 -6.21
C ARG A 256 6.62 9.66 -7.64
N ASP A 257 5.71 8.98 -8.29
CA ASP A 257 5.84 8.69 -9.71
C ASP A 257 5.36 9.87 -10.56
N ASN A 258 5.89 10.02 -11.76
CA ASN A 258 5.39 10.93 -12.77
C ASN A 258 4.38 10.18 -13.66
N GLU A 259 3.18 10.67 -13.75
CA GLU A 259 2.16 10.10 -14.62
C GLU A 259 2.13 10.77 -16.00
N ARG A 260 1.59 10.06 -16.99
CA ARG A 260 1.58 10.56 -18.39
C ARG A 260 0.53 11.63 -18.65
N THR A 261 -0.50 11.70 -17.83
CA THR A 261 -1.60 12.66 -17.99
C THR A 261 -1.76 13.48 -16.73
N GLU A 262 -2.11 14.76 -16.87
CA GLU A 262 -2.34 15.66 -15.73
C GLU A 262 -3.42 15.15 -14.77
N ARG A 263 -4.51 14.62 -15.31
CA ARG A 263 -5.59 14.04 -14.49
C ARG A 263 -5.05 12.92 -13.60
N LYS A 264 -4.34 11.95 -14.18
CA LYS A 264 -3.78 10.83 -13.42
C LYS A 264 -2.70 11.28 -12.46
N GLN A 265 -1.90 12.29 -12.83
CA GLN A 265 -0.92 12.92 -11.96
C GLN A 265 -1.59 13.51 -10.72
N ALA A 266 -2.67 14.27 -10.88
CA ALA A 266 -3.41 14.86 -9.76
C ALA A 266 -4.00 13.78 -8.82
N GLU A 267 -4.59 12.72 -9.38
CA GLU A 267 -5.12 11.58 -8.60
C GLU A 267 -4.01 10.90 -7.78
N THR A 268 -2.86 10.67 -8.41
CA THR A 268 -1.71 10.02 -7.77
C THR A 268 -1.08 10.93 -6.70
N ASP A 269 -0.99 12.23 -6.96
CA ASP A 269 -0.45 13.19 -6.00
C ASP A 269 -1.30 13.29 -4.74
N VAL A 270 -2.62 13.34 -4.85
CA VAL A 270 -3.54 13.29 -3.70
C VAL A 270 -3.29 12.04 -2.85
N ALA A 271 -3.06 10.90 -3.48
CA ALA A 271 -2.81 9.67 -2.76
C ALA A 271 -1.45 9.68 -2.03
N HIS A 272 -0.40 10.22 -2.66
CA HIS A 272 0.91 10.42 -2.03
C HIS A 272 0.85 11.43 -0.89
N ASP A 273 0.09 12.54 -1.06
CA ASP A 273 -0.08 13.54 0.01
C ASP A 273 -0.72 12.94 1.25
N ARG A 274 -1.74 12.09 1.09
CA ARG A 274 -2.34 11.35 2.21
C ARG A 274 -1.36 10.41 2.89
N GLN A 275 -0.49 9.76 2.11
CA GLN A 275 0.56 8.89 2.65
C GLN A 275 1.59 9.70 3.44
N ILE A 276 2.03 10.84 2.90
CA ILE A 276 2.96 11.76 3.55
C ILE A 276 2.35 12.32 4.83
N ALA A 277 1.09 12.75 4.79
CA ALA A 277 0.36 13.24 5.97
C ALA A 277 0.35 12.19 7.08
N ARG A 278 0.02 10.92 6.76
CA ARG A 278 0.03 9.84 7.73
C ARG A 278 1.41 9.58 8.33
N ILE A 279 2.47 9.65 7.54
CA ILE A 279 3.85 9.51 8.04
C ILE A 279 4.22 10.69 8.94
N ARG A 280 3.80 11.92 8.59
CA ARG A 280 4.02 13.11 9.43
C ARG A 280 3.30 13.03 10.77
N GLU A 281 2.08 12.50 10.80
CA GLU A 281 1.37 12.21 12.06
C GLU A 281 2.16 11.24 12.97
N LEU A 282 2.81 10.23 12.38
CA LEU A 282 3.56 9.25 13.13
C LEU A 282 4.89 9.77 13.68
N ARG A 283 5.59 10.65 12.94
CA ARG A 283 6.98 11.01 13.24
C ARG A 283 7.33 12.50 13.13
N GLY A 284 6.35 13.36 12.84
CA GLY A 284 6.52 14.81 12.72
C GLY A 284 7.04 15.30 11.36
N HIS A 285 7.87 14.53 10.66
CA HIS A 285 8.46 14.94 9.39
C HIS A 285 8.59 13.80 8.38
N CYS A 286 8.51 14.15 7.10
CA CYS A 286 8.68 13.25 5.97
C CYS A 286 9.12 14.09 4.77
N ALA A 287 10.14 13.64 4.07
CA ALA A 287 10.52 14.21 2.79
C ALA A 287 9.75 13.51 1.66
N ASP A 288 9.53 14.21 0.58
CA ASP A 288 9.09 13.64 -0.67
C ASP A 288 10.13 13.87 -1.77
N TRP A 289 10.13 12.99 -2.73
CA TRP A 289 11.02 13.06 -3.87
C TRP A 289 10.31 12.55 -5.12
N ARG A 290 10.58 13.18 -6.23
CA ARG A 290 10.07 12.82 -7.55
C ARG A 290 11.21 12.71 -8.54
N PRO A 291 11.19 11.74 -9.46
CA PRO A 291 12.15 11.68 -10.54
C PRO A 291 12.17 12.99 -11.35
N PRO A 292 13.32 13.43 -11.85
CA PRO A 292 13.40 14.61 -12.72
C PRO A 292 12.49 14.50 -13.92
N VAL A 293 12.10 15.65 -14.47
CA VAL A 293 11.24 15.72 -15.66
C VAL A 293 11.78 14.83 -16.78
N GLY A 294 10.91 14.01 -17.35
CA GLY A 294 11.23 13.03 -18.37
C GLY A 294 11.44 11.60 -17.86
N GLY A 295 11.60 11.36 -16.54
CA GLY A 295 11.58 10.03 -15.93
C GLY A 295 10.24 9.76 -15.28
N LYS A 296 9.61 8.59 -15.56
CA LYS A 296 8.34 8.22 -14.96
C LYS A 296 8.53 7.82 -13.48
N ASP A 297 9.44 6.91 -13.24
CA ASP A 297 9.69 6.27 -11.96
C ASP A 297 11.20 6.10 -11.71
N VAL A 298 11.57 5.58 -10.55
CA VAL A 298 12.97 5.33 -10.19
C VAL A 298 13.62 4.32 -11.12
N ALA A 299 12.88 3.33 -11.59
CA ALA A 299 13.41 2.30 -12.47
C ALA A 299 13.78 2.89 -13.84
N GLU A 300 12.97 3.78 -14.39
CA GLU A 300 13.28 4.46 -15.65
C GLU A 300 14.48 5.41 -15.49
N LEU A 301 14.54 6.15 -14.39
CA LEU A 301 15.72 6.97 -14.08
C LEU A 301 16.99 6.12 -14.00
N ASN A 302 16.91 4.97 -13.34
CA ASN A 302 18.03 4.04 -13.22
C ASN A 302 18.54 3.55 -14.58
N GLN A 303 17.63 3.24 -15.52
CA GLN A 303 17.99 2.84 -16.88
C GLN A 303 18.69 3.97 -17.65
N ARG A 304 18.21 5.21 -17.52
CA ARG A 304 18.78 6.37 -18.19
C ARG A 304 20.19 6.69 -17.70
N GLU A 305 20.41 6.63 -16.40
CA GLU A 305 21.73 6.90 -15.82
C GLU A 305 22.77 5.81 -16.11
N GLN A 306 22.36 4.62 -16.53
CA GLN A 306 23.30 3.63 -17.06
C GLN A 306 23.89 4.03 -18.40
N GLY A 307 23.16 4.84 -19.20
CA GLY A 307 23.60 5.32 -20.51
C GLY A 307 24.29 6.69 -20.50
N ALA A 308 24.15 7.45 -19.41
CA ALA A 308 24.58 8.83 -19.32
C ALA A 308 25.28 9.10 -18.00
N GLY A 309 26.47 9.23 -17.77
CA GLY A 309 27.22 9.46 -16.51
C GLY A 309 26.44 10.15 -15.36
N VAL A 310 26.90 9.98 -14.15
CA VAL A 310 26.21 10.23 -12.86
C VAL A 310 25.77 11.69 -12.63
N GLY A 311 24.48 11.94 -12.48
CA GLY A 311 23.90 13.24 -12.07
C GLY A 311 23.65 13.38 -10.55
N ARG A 312 23.50 14.61 -10.02
CA ARG A 312 23.28 14.89 -8.59
C ARG A 312 21.80 14.75 -8.16
N TRP A 313 21.55 14.10 -7.02
CA TRP A 313 20.25 14.05 -6.35
C TRP A 313 20.00 15.32 -5.53
N GLY A 314 18.86 15.98 -5.77
CA GLY A 314 18.35 17.03 -4.89
C GLY A 314 17.10 16.52 -4.13
N VAL A 315 17.24 16.15 -2.88
CA VAL A 315 16.08 15.93 -1.99
C VAL A 315 15.69 17.26 -1.38
N LYS A 316 14.51 17.78 -1.72
CA LYS A 316 13.96 18.94 -1.03
C LYS A 316 13.43 18.45 0.34
N ARG A 317 14.03 18.95 1.41
CA ARG A 317 13.46 18.82 2.74
C ARG A 317 12.31 19.83 2.85
N SER A 318 11.10 19.36 3.04
CA SER A 318 10.02 20.26 3.45
C SER A 318 10.37 20.85 4.82
N PRO A 319 10.25 22.16 5.02
CA PRO A 319 10.51 22.75 6.32
C PRO A 319 9.58 22.11 7.37
N PRO A 320 10.02 22.00 8.62
CA PRO A 320 9.13 21.61 9.71
C PRO A 320 7.94 22.59 9.72
N ALA A 321 6.75 22.05 10.01
CA ALA A 321 5.59 22.89 10.23
C ALA A 321 5.97 23.89 11.32
N THR A 322 6.03 25.18 10.98
CA THR A 322 6.15 26.24 11.99
C THR A 322 4.92 26.16 12.84
N ASP A 323 5.10 25.85 14.12
CA ASP A 323 4.07 26.10 15.13
C ASP A 323 3.66 27.57 14.98
N ALA A 324 2.49 27.78 14.37
CA ALA A 324 1.81 29.05 14.45
C ALA A 324 1.31 29.19 15.88
N GLY A 325 2.24 29.61 16.77
CA GLY A 325 1.89 30.10 18.07
C GLY A 325 0.97 31.30 17.86
N GLY A 326 -0.31 31.13 18.08
CA GLY A 326 -1.25 32.21 18.26
C GLY A 326 -1.01 32.86 19.62
N PRO A 327 -1.33 34.16 19.76
CA PRO A 327 -1.20 34.92 21.00
C PRO A 327 -2.14 34.44 22.10
#